data_c859742451300a409513cbfd44f7ea1b
#
_entry.id   c859742451300a409513cbfd44f7ea1b
#
_cell.length_a   1.000
_cell.length_b   1.000
_cell.length_c   1.000
_cell.angle_alpha   90.00
_cell.angle_beta   90.00
_cell.angle_gamma   90.00
#
_symmetry.space_group_name_H-M   'P 1'
#
loop_
_entity.id
_entity.type
_entity.pdbx_description
1 polymer ?
#
loop_
_entity_poly.entity_id
_entity_poly.type
_entity_poly.pdbx_seq_one_letter_code
_entity_poly.pdbx_strand_id
1 'polypeptide(L)'
;MNIRSVDLNLLVYLDVLLKERNVTRAAENLGISQPAMSNGLRRLRDLFNDPLLVRTSDGMTPTERAEQLQPVVREVLASIEKAVEPRREFNAAQADRVFRISVSDYTESTLLPHLMRRLRSEAPNITLDVLTPSDISYQDVEQGSVDLVINRFDMLPQSFHQMTIWRDSFSCLLSEHNPIRHDFTLDNYLETGHVWVSKTGMGVGVGMEPGAVQRLGWVDEALAVQGKKRRIRVFTRHYQAAMRLAELRDLVITLPTKAAMLLKDNPNVVILPPPFEIPEIELIMAWSPLLQHNPAHQWMRRLIADVARTLD
;
A
#
# COMPACT_ATOMS: atom_id res chain seq x y z
N MET A 1 -27.14 -25.66 26.81
CA MET A 1 -27.64 -24.37 26.25
C MET A 1 -26.79 -24.02 25.04
N ASN A 2 -27.43 -23.70 23.91
CA ASN A 2 -26.70 -23.36 22.68
C ASN A 2 -26.70 -21.83 22.54
N ILE A 3 -25.55 -21.19 22.51
CA ILE A 3 -25.43 -19.73 22.37
C ILE A 3 -26.12 -19.18 21.12
N ARG A 4 -26.23 -19.99 20.04
CA ARG A 4 -26.90 -19.60 18.80
C ARG A 4 -28.39 -19.32 18.95
N SER A 5 -29.03 -19.85 20.00
CA SER A 5 -30.45 -19.64 20.30
C SER A 5 -30.67 -18.48 21.31
N VAL A 6 -29.62 -17.86 21.79
CA VAL A 6 -29.68 -16.76 22.77
C VAL A 6 -29.70 -15.42 22.02
N ASP A 7 -30.72 -14.63 22.29
CA ASP A 7 -30.77 -13.22 21.86
C ASP A 7 -29.85 -12.40 22.75
N LEU A 8 -28.68 -11.98 22.18
CA LEU A 8 -27.66 -11.24 22.93
C LEU A 8 -28.15 -9.86 23.42
N ASN A 9 -29.20 -9.28 22.83
CA ASN A 9 -29.77 -8.04 23.32
C ASN A 9 -30.36 -8.19 24.73
N LEU A 10 -30.73 -9.40 25.12
CA LEU A 10 -31.20 -9.68 26.49
C LEU A 10 -30.13 -9.38 27.55
N LEU A 11 -28.83 -9.51 27.21
CA LEU A 11 -27.75 -9.15 28.14
C LEU A 11 -27.72 -7.63 28.40
N VAL A 12 -27.97 -6.82 27.37
CA VAL A 12 -28.09 -5.36 27.49
C VAL A 12 -29.29 -5.02 28.40
N TYR A 13 -30.42 -5.70 28.19
CA TYR A 13 -31.60 -5.52 29.03
C TYR A 13 -31.33 -5.87 30.49
N LEU A 14 -30.61 -6.99 30.72
CA LEU A 14 -30.24 -7.43 32.07
C LEU A 14 -29.36 -6.41 32.79
N ASP A 15 -28.30 -5.90 32.14
CA ASP A 15 -27.41 -4.92 32.76
C ASP A 15 -28.16 -3.65 33.16
N VAL A 16 -29.03 -3.11 32.28
CA VAL A 16 -29.80 -1.90 32.58
C VAL A 16 -30.86 -2.19 33.67
N LEU A 17 -31.54 -3.32 33.64
CA LEU A 17 -32.50 -3.70 34.66
C LEU A 17 -31.88 -3.83 36.06
N LEU A 18 -30.69 -4.42 36.17
CA LEU A 18 -29.97 -4.56 37.41
C LEU A 18 -29.40 -3.21 37.93
N LYS A 19 -29.08 -2.30 37.01
CA LYS A 19 -28.66 -0.93 37.34
C LYS A 19 -29.83 -0.08 37.83
N GLU A 20 -30.93 -0.04 37.08
CA GLU A 20 -32.08 0.84 37.36
C GLU A 20 -33.00 0.27 38.45
N ARG A 21 -33.02 -1.02 38.66
CA ARG A 21 -33.95 -1.74 39.59
C ARG A 21 -35.42 -1.30 39.41
N ASN A 22 -35.77 -0.92 38.20
CA ASN A 22 -37.08 -0.43 37.83
C ASN A 22 -37.28 -0.64 36.32
N VAL A 23 -38.33 -1.39 35.96
CA VAL A 23 -38.63 -1.80 34.58
C VAL A 23 -38.96 -0.58 33.70
N THR A 24 -39.69 0.41 34.23
CA THR A 24 -40.02 1.63 33.47
C THR A 24 -38.80 2.47 33.17
N ARG A 25 -37.98 2.77 34.20
CA ARG A 25 -36.70 3.51 33.99
C ARG A 25 -35.73 2.78 33.11
N ALA A 26 -35.66 1.47 33.22
CA ALA A 26 -34.83 0.65 32.32
C ALA A 26 -35.29 0.74 30.87
N ALA A 27 -36.59 0.75 30.63
CA ALA A 27 -37.17 0.93 29.30
C ALA A 27 -36.84 2.34 28.74
N GLU A 28 -37.06 3.37 29.53
CA GLU A 28 -36.73 4.76 29.18
C GLU A 28 -35.22 4.92 28.83
N ASN A 29 -34.34 4.33 29.63
CA ASN A 29 -32.88 4.38 29.42
C ASN A 29 -32.47 3.79 28.06
N LEU A 30 -33.12 2.72 27.62
CA LEU A 30 -32.86 2.08 26.35
C LEU A 30 -33.72 2.59 25.18
N GLY A 31 -34.60 3.57 25.42
CA GLY A 31 -35.47 4.12 24.38
C GLY A 31 -36.53 3.12 23.85
N ILE A 32 -36.91 2.14 24.67
CA ILE A 32 -37.91 1.13 24.30
C ILE A 32 -39.19 1.25 25.14
N SER A 33 -40.27 0.60 24.71
CA SER A 33 -41.48 0.62 25.50
C SER A 33 -41.37 -0.27 26.75
N GLN A 34 -42.08 0.12 27.82
CA GLN A 34 -42.17 -0.67 29.05
C GLN A 34 -42.68 -2.10 28.83
N PRO A 35 -43.69 -2.35 27.95
CA PRO A 35 -44.09 -3.72 27.61
C PRO A 35 -42.96 -4.54 26.94
N ALA A 36 -42.13 -3.92 26.09
CA ALA A 36 -40.97 -4.56 25.48
C ALA A 36 -39.93 -4.97 26.55
N MET A 37 -39.61 -4.08 27.47
CA MET A 37 -38.71 -4.37 28.57
C MET A 37 -39.25 -5.47 29.50
N SER A 38 -40.57 -5.44 29.81
CA SER A 38 -41.20 -6.49 30.62
C SER A 38 -41.15 -7.85 29.92
N ASN A 39 -41.33 -7.89 28.60
CA ASN A 39 -41.16 -9.12 27.83
C ASN A 39 -39.71 -9.59 27.84
N GLY A 40 -38.75 -8.66 27.71
CA GLY A 40 -37.33 -8.94 27.84
C GLY A 40 -36.97 -9.57 29.20
N LEU A 41 -37.51 -9.01 30.30
CA LEU A 41 -37.30 -9.56 31.63
C LEU A 41 -37.89 -10.95 31.76
N ARG A 42 -39.06 -11.21 31.17
CA ARG A 42 -39.63 -12.57 31.16
C ARG A 42 -38.71 -13.55 30.44
N ARG A 43 -38.23 -13.20 29.23
CA ARG A 43 -37.29 -14.04 28.47
C ARG A 43 -35.98 -14.27 29.22
N LEU A 44 -35.50 -13.28 29.95
CA LEU A 44 -34.28 -13.41 30.79
C LEU A 44 -34.54 -14.40 31.94
N ARG A 45 -35.70 -14.36 32.58
CA ARG A 45 -36.09 -15.32 33.64
C ARG A 45 -36.11 -16.75 33.10
N ASP A 46 -36.69 -16.93 31.92
CA ASP A 46 -36.71 -18.24 31.26
C ASP A 46 -35.30 -18.70 30.88
N LEU A 47 -34.47 -17.79 30.40
CA LEU A 47 -33.08 -18.06 30.00
C LEU A 47 -32.19 -18.51 31.17
N PHE A 48 -32.30 -17.82 32.30
CA PHE A 48 -31.44 -18.08 33.46
C PHE A 48 -32.11 -18.99 34.50
N ASN A 49 -33.38 -19.35 34.28
CA ASN A 49 -34.23 -20.08 35.22
C ASN A 49 -34.19 -19.47 36.65
N ASP A 50 -34.29 -18.15 36.71
CA ASP A 50 -34.20 -17.33 37.91
C ASP A 50 -35.07 -16.08 37.82
N PRO A 51 -35.76 -15.63 38.89
CA PRO A 51 -36.56 -14.40 38.88
C PRO A 51 -35.77 -13.13 38.54
N LEU A 52 -34.47 -13.11 38.74
CA LEU A 52 -33.49 -12.03 38.55
C LEU A 52 -33.77 -10.75 39.33
N LEU A 53 -35.03 -10.28 39.31
CA LEU A 53 -35.50 -9.15 40.07
C LEU A 53 -36.83 -9.53 40.73
N VAL A 54 -36.90 -9.39 42.06
CA VAL A 54 -38.06 -9.64 42.88
C VAL A 54 -38.58 -8.36 43.52
N ARG A 55 -39.88 -8.26 43.74
CA ARG A 55 -40.49 -7.09 44.38
C ARG A 55 -40.41 -7.25 45.89
N THR A 56 -39.82 -6.27 46.57
CA THR A 56 -39.72 -6.18 48.02
C THR A 56 -40.35 -4.88 48.54
N SER A 57 -40.32 -4.62 49.87
CA SER A 57 -40.71 -3.31 50.45
C SER A 57 -39.92 -2.16 49.89
N ASP A 58 -38.67 -2.38 49.49
CA ASP A 58 -37.71 -1.38 49.01
C ASP A 58 -37.71 -1.26 47.46
N GLY A 59 -38.66 -1.91 46.77
CA GLY A 59 -38.79 -1.89 45.34
C GLY A 59 -38.34 -3.19 44.68
N MET A 60 -37.74 -3.13 43.49
CA MET A 60 -37.20 -4.28 42.79
C MET A 60 -35.77 -4.58 43.25
N THR A 61 -35.59 -5.78 43.85
CA THR A 61 -34.29 -6.22 44.41
C THR A 61 -33.75 -7.37 43.57
N PRO A 62 -32.44 -7.34 43.22
CA PRO A 62 -31.80 -8.44 42.52
C PRO A 62 -31.76 -9.73 43.35
N THR A 63 -31.85 -10.87 42.70
CA THR A 63 -31.55 -12.16 43.32
C THR A 63 -30.07 -12.34 43.46
N GLU A 64 -29.63 -13.24 44.35
CA GLU A 64 -28.20 -13.61 44.46
C GLU A 64 -27.61 -14.04 43.10
N ARG A 65 -28.40 -14.77 42.31
CA ARG A 65 -28.02 -15.19 40.95
C ARG A 65 -27.80 -14.01 40.05
N ALA A 66 -28.66 -13.00 40.09
CA ALA A 66 -28.56 -11.79 39.30
C ALA A 66 -27.32 -10.97 39.68
N GLU A 67 -26.99 -10.90 40.99
CA GLU A 67 -25.78 -10.22 41.45
C GLU A 67 -24.51 -10.95 40.98
N GLN A 68 -24.48 -12.24 40.96
CA GLN A 68 -23.36 -13.04 40.41
C GLN A 68 -23.24 -12.88 38.88
N LEU A 69 -24.35 -12.74 38.16
CA LEU A 69 -24.35 -12.57 36.71
C LEU A 69 -23.91 -11.15 36.28
N GLN A 70 -24.17 -10.15 37.08
CA GLN A 70 -23.92 -8.76 36.72
C GLN A 70 -22.49 -8.46 36.26
N PRO A 71 -21.43 -8.84 37.01
CA PRO A 71 -20.05 -8.60 36.57
C PRO A 71 -19.71 -9.34 35.27
N VAL A 72 -20.17 -10.58 35.13
CA VAL A 72 -19.92 -11.40 33.93
C VAL A 72 -20.58 -10.79 32.70
N VAL A 73 -21.85 -10.34 32.82
CA VAL A 73 -22.58 -9.68 31.73
C VAL A 73 -21.89 -8.39 31.32
N ARG A 74 -21.42 -7.58 32.26
CA ARG A 74 -20.68 -6.34 31.96
C ARG A 74 -19.38 -6.61 31.22
N GLU A 75 -18.63 -7.64 31.60
CA GLU A 75 -17.39 -8.01 30.91
C GLU A 75 -17.67 -8.45 29.48
N VAL A 76 -18.71 -9.25 29.26
CA VAL A 76 -19.14 -9.66 27.91
C VAL A 76 -19.56 -8.45 27.05
N LEU A 77 -20.38 -7.54 27.60
CA LEU A 77 -20.81 -6.34 26.87
C LEU A 77 -19.65 -5.44 26.54
N ALA A 78 -18.71 -5.21 27.45
CA ALA A 78 -17.51 -4.43 27.20
C ALA A 78 -16.63 -5.07 26.12
N SER A 79 -16.57 -6.41 26.07
CA SER A 79 -15.85 -7.13 25.02
C SER A 79 -16.52 -6.98 23.65
N ILE A 80 -17.86 -6.98 23.61
CA ILE A 80 -18.62 -6.73 22.39
C ILE A 80 -18.43 -5.27 21.92
N GLU A 81 -18.52 -4.30 22.84
CA GLU A 81 -18.28 -2.88 22.54
C GLU A 81 -16.90 -2.68 21.91
N LYS A 82 -15.87 -3.28 22.52
CA LYS A 82 -14.51 -3.25 21.98
C LYS A 82 -14.40 -3.88 20.59
N ALA A 83 -15.16 -4.95 20.31
CA ALA A 83 -15.14 -5.63 19.00
C ALA A 83 -15.83 -4.81 17.90
N VAL A 84 -16.85 -4.00 18.23
CA VAL A 84 -17.58 -3.15 17.29
C VAL A 84 -17.11 -1.69 17.27
N GLU A 85 -16.17 -1.34 18.13
CA GLU A 85 -15.57 0.00 18.13
C GLU A 85 -15.04 0.36 16.74
N PRO A 86 -15.33 1.56 16.22
CA PRO A 86 -14.71 2.02 14.99
C PRO A 86 -13.20 1.94 15.09
N ARG A 87 -12.54 1.50 14.01
CA ARG A 87 -11.07 1.46 13.97
C ARG A 87 -10.53 2.85 14.35
N ARG A 88 -9.67 2.89 15.37
CA ARG A 88 -9.01 4.13 15.80
C ARG A 88 -8.32 4.78 14.61
N GLU A 89 -8.36 6.11 14.55
CA GLU A 89 -7.58 6.86 13.58
C GLU A 89 -6.09 6.48 13.69
N PHE A 90 -5.44 6.35 12.54
CA PHE A 90 -4.01 6.02 12.51
C PHE A 90 -3.20 7.25 12.96
N ASN A 91 -2.45 7.08 14.03
CA ASN A 91 -1.50 8.09 14.51
C ASN A 91 -0.10 7.75 14.01
N ALA A 92 0.33 8.44 12.97
CA ALA A 92 1.63 8.20 12.34
C ALA A 92 2.81 8.43 13.29
N ALA A 93 2.75 9.46 14.14
CA ALA A 93 3.84 9.81 15.06
C ALA A 93 4.12 8.74 16.14
N GLN A 94 3.12 7.93 16.47
CA GLN A 94 3.21 6.87 17.47
C GLN A 94 3.24 5.46 16.87
N ALA A 95 3.07 5.36 15.55
CA ALA A 95 3.00 4.06 14.89
C ALA A 95 4.37 3.40 14.87
N ASP A 96 4.40 2.15 15.33
CA ASP A 96 5.54 1.22 15.19
C ASP A 96 5.09 0.10 14.25
N ARG A 97 5.50 0.19 12.99
CA ARG A 97 5.08 -0.73 11.93
C ARG A 97 6.13 -0.82 10.83
N VAL A 98 6.26 -2.02 10.26
CA VAL A 98 7.00 -2.25 9.03
C VAL A 98 6.03 -2.17 7.85
N PHE A 99 6.37 -1.36 6.83
CA PHE A 99 5.73 -1.38 5.52
C PHE A 99 6.65 -2.06 4.52
N ARG A 100 6.15 -3.10 3.86
CA ARG A 100 6.84 -3.82 2.78
C ARG A 100 6.43 -3.24 1.44
N ILE A 101 7.39 -2.62 0.77
CA ILE A 101 7.14 -1.92 -0.51
C ILE A 101 8.05 -2.51 -1.57
N SER A 102 7.48 -3.06 -2.64
CA SER A 102 8.27 -3.51 -3.77
C SER A 102 8.43 -2.39 -4.79
N VAL A 103 9.67 -2.07 -5.12
CA VAL A 103 10.02 -1.01 -6.08
C VAL A 103 11.20 -1.42 -6.94
N SER A 104 11.29 -0.86 -8.17
CA SER A 104 12.51 -0.96 -8.96
C SER A 104 13.60 -0.05 -8.39
N ASP A 105 14.86 -0.32 -8.72
CA ASP A 105 16.00 0.51 -8.33
C ASP A 105 15.91 1.95 -8.89
N TYR A 106 15.18 2.15 -9.99
CA TYR A 106 14.79 3.48 -10.47
C TYR A 106 13.93 4.22 -9.43
N THR A 107 12.86 3.59 -8.98
CA THR A 107 11.95 4.18 -7.98
C THR A 107 12.65 4.32 -6.63
N GLU A 108 13.46 3.33 -6.26
CA GLU A 108 14.26 3.38 -5.04
C GLU A 108 15.18 4.59 -5.03
N SER A 109 15.89 4.84 -6.12
CA SER A 109 16.84 5.95 -6.22
C SER A 109 16.16 7.33 -6.28
N THR A 110 14.99 7.43 -6.89
CA THR A 110 14.31 8.71 -7.14
C THR A 110 13.30 9.08 -6.04
N LEU A 111 12.49 8.13 -5.57
CA LEU A 111 11.42 8.37 -4.61
C LEU A 111 11.86 8.18 -3.15
N LEU A 112 12.58 7.09 -2.86
CA LEU A 112 12.85 6.66 -1.49
C LEU A 112 13.60 7.70 -0.64
N PRO A 113 14.61 8.43 -1.12
CA PRO A 113 15.29 9.44 -0.31
C PRO A 113 14.36 10.58 0.15
N HIS A 114 13.41 10.97 -0.69
CA HIS A 114 12.41 12.00 -0.38
C HIS A 114 11.33 11.47 0.57
N LEU A 115 10.87 10.24 0.36
CA LEU A 115 9.93 9.56 1.23
C LEU A 115 10.51 9.37 2.63
N MET A 116 11.77 8.96 2.73
CA MET A 116 12.44 8.77 4.03
C MET A 116 12.58 10.07 4.82
N ARG A 117 12.87 11.21 4.16
CA ARG A 117 12.89 12.51 4.84
C ARG A 117 11.54 12.84 5.47
N ARG A 118 10.44 12.61 4.76
CA ARG A 118 9.09 12.83 5.26
C ARG A 118 8.75 11.85 6.39
N LEU A 119 9.06 10.56 6.21
CA LEU A 119 8.84 9.54 7.23
C LEU A 119 9.54 9.86 8.55
N ARG A 120 10.81 10.30 8.51
CA ARG A 120 11.56 10.63 9.72
C ARG A 120 10.95 11.79 10.50
N SER A 121 10.29 12.73 9.83
CA SER A 121 9.60 13.85 10.51
C SER A 121 8.19 13.52 10.98
N GLU A 122 7.43 12.70 10.23
CA GLU A 122 6.00 12.47 10.50
C GLU A 122 5.73 11.16 11.24
N ALA A 123 6.57 10.15 11.04
CA ALA A 123 6.40 8.78 11.57
C ALA A 123 7.75 8.11 11.86
N PRO A 124 8.51 8.59 12.87
CA PRO A 124 9.90 8.23 13.10
C PRO A 124 10.13 6.73 13.38
N ASN A 125 9.14 6.02 13.90
CA ASN A 125 9.24 4.61 14.25
C ASN A 125 8.77 3.66 13.14
N ILE A 126 8.28 4.20 12.00
CA ILE A 126 7.94 3.37 10.85
C ILE A 126 9.22 2.90 10.16
N THR A 127 9.26 1.61 9.87
CA THR A 127 10.30 0.96 9.09
C THR A 127 9.79 0.67 7.68
N LEU A 128 10.61 0.94 6.66
CA LEU A 128 10.38 0.46 5.31
C LEU A 128 11.25 -0.78 5.05
N ASP A 129 10.61 -1.84 4.58
CA ASP A 129 11.25 -3.04 4.03
C ASP A 129 11.07 -2.97 2.51
N VAL A 130 12.16 -2.66 1.81
CA VAL A 130 12.16 -2.43 0.36
C VAL A 130 12.51 -3.72 -0.36
N LEU A 131 11.58 -4.22 -1.14
CA LEU A 131 11.68 -5.51 -1.81
C LEU A 131 11.93 -5.34 -3.31
N THR A 132 12.77 -6.20 -3.86
CA THR A 132 13.01 -6.25 -5.30
C THR A 132 11.79 -6.87 -6.01
N PRO A 133 11.35 -6.33 -7.17
CA PRO A 133 10.18 -6.86 -7.88
C PRO A 133 10.30 -8.31 -8.33
N SER A 134 11.53 -8.84 -8.48
CA SER A 134 11.78 -10.24 -8.79
C SER A 134 11.55 -11.21 -7.64
N ASP A 135 11.56 -10.70 -6.40
CA ASP A 135 11.51 -11.50 -5.18
C ASP A 135 10.09 -11.69 -4.66
N ILE A 136 9.12 -11.08 -5.34
CA ILE A 136 7.71 -11.12 -4.97
C ILE A 136 6.83 -11.59 -6.13
N SER A 137 5.67 -12.11 -5.79
CA SER A 137 4.61 -12.51 -6.72
C SER A 137 3.37 -11.64 -6.57
N TYR A 138 2.45 -11.69 -7.54
CA TYR A 138 1.13 -11.07 -7.40
C TYR A 138 0.36 -11.62 -6.19
N GLN A 139 0.56 -12.89 -5.85
CA GLN A 139 -0.08 -13.52 -4.70
C GLN A 139 0.37 -12.90 -3.37
N ASP A 140 1.64 -12.53 -3.24
CA ASP A 140 2.16 -11.87 -2.03
C ASP A 140 1.48 -10.53 -1.81
N VAL A 141 1.24 -9.78 -2.89
CA VAL A 141 0.50 -8.50 -2.82
C VAL A 141 -0.98 -8.75 -2.53
N GLU A 142 -1.61 -9.71 -3.21
CA GLU A 142 -3.03 -10.02 -3.05
C GLU A 142 -3.36 -10.46 -1.61
N GLN A 143 -2.49 -11.24 -1.00
CA GLN A 143 -2.61 -11.68 0.41
C GLN A 143 -2.25 -10.60 1.42
N GLY A 144 -1.68 -9.46 0.98
CA GLY A 144 -1.28 -8.36 1.84
C GLY A 144 0.00 -8.61 2.64
N SER A 145 0.82 -9.59 2.26
CA SER A 145 2.18 -9.79 2.80
C SER A 145 3.16 -8.75 2.28
N VAL A 146 2.90 -8.19 1.11
CA VAL A 146 3.50 -6.98 0.55
C VAL A 146 2.45 -5.88 0.56
N ASP A 147 2.75 -4.75 1.20
CA ASP A 147 1.80 -3.65 1.34
C ASP A 147 1.55 -2.93 0.02
N LEU A 148 2.62 -2.59 -0.70
CA LEU A 148 2.56 -1.76 -1.91
C LEU A 148 3.56 -2.24 -2.96
N VAL A 149 3.18 -2.07 -4.21
CA VAL A 149 4.09 -2.22 -5.36
C VAL A 149 4.12 -0.91 -6.13
N ILE A 150 5.29 -0.40 -6.43
CA ILE A 150 5.45 0.81 -7.24
C ILE A 150 6.31 0.48 -8.43
N ASN A 151 5.68 0.37 -9.58
CA ASN A 151 6.37 0.03 -10.83
C ASN A 151 5.52 0.48 -12.04
N ARG A 152 6.05 0.28 -13.23
CA ARG A 152 5.25 0.20 -14.43
C ARG A 152 4.69 -1.21 -14.57
N PHE A 153 3.43 -1.31 -14.95
CA PHE A 153 2.76 -2.58 -15.20
C PHE A 153 2.19 -2.59 -16.61
N ASP A 154 2.44 -3.66 -17.35
CA ASP A 154 1.76 -3.90 -18.62
C ASP A 154 0.33 -4.43 -18.37
N MET A 155 0.16 -5.21 -17.32
CA MET A 155 -1.14 -5.69 -16.80
C MET A 155 -1.09 -5.83 -15.28
N LEU A 156 -2.18 -5.52 -14.62
CA LEU A 156 -2.42 -5.79 -13.20
C LEU A 156 -3.65 -6.67 -13.05
N PRO A 157 -3.72 -7.54 -12.03
CA PRO A 157 -4.93 -8.24 -11.69
C PRO A 157 -6.09 -7.26 -11.47
N GLN A 158 -7.29 -7.58 -12.00
CA GLN A 158 -8.46 -6.70 -11.89
C GLN A 158 -8.89 -6.42 -10.45
N SER A 159 -8.51 -7.29 -9.50
CA SER A 159 -8.77 -7.12 -8.08
C SER A 159 -7.97 -5.99 -7.44
N PHE A 160 -6.82 -5.62 -8.01
CA PHE A 160 -5.92 -4.66 -7.40
C PHE A 160 -6.43 -3.23 -7.56
N HIS A 161 -6.28 -2.46 -6.50
CA HIS A 161 -6.38 -1.00 -6.60
C HIS A 161 -5.08 -0.42 -7.12
N GLN A 162 -5.17 0.65 -7.89
CA GLN A 162 -4.00 1.30 -8.46
C GLN A 162 -4.16 2.82 -8.52
N MET A 163 -3.02 3.51 -8.55
CA MET A 163 -2.94 4.96 -8.74
C MET A 163 -1.63 5.31 -9.46
N THR A 164 -1.72 6.10 -10.52
CA THR A 164 -0.54 6.71 -11.15
C THR A 164 0.04 7.75 -10.21
N ILE A 165 1.33 7.63 -9.88
CA ILE A 165 2.03 8.55 -8.96
C ILE A 165 2.83 9.62 -9.67
N TRP A 166 3.41 9.31 -10.86
CA TRP A 166 3.96 10.30 -11.80
C TRP A 166 4.07 9.75 -13.21
N ARG A 167 4.35 10.68 -14.16
CA ARG A 167 4.80 10.36 -15.51
C ARG A 167 6.23 10.80 -15.68
N ASP A 168 7.01 10.11 -16.50
CA ASP A 168 8.40 10.45 -16.76
C ASP A 168 8.73 10.25 -18.24
N SER A 169 9.48 11.18 -18.77
CA SER A 169 10.06 11.12 -20.11
C SER A 169 11.40 10.38 -20.08
N PHE A 170 12.08 10.36 -21.22
CA PHE A 170 13.40 9.74 -21.33
C PHE A 170 14.48 10.77 -21.61
N SER A 171 15.69 10.47 -21.10
CA SER A 171 16.90 11.20 -21.38
C SER A 171 18.03 10.23 -21.74
N CYS A 172 18.99 10.72 -22.49
CA CYS A 172 20.21 10.02 -22.84
C CYS A 172 21.38 10.54 -21.98
N LEU A 173 22.08 9.62 -21.33
CA LEU A 173 23.33 9.89 -20.65
C LEU A 173 24.51 9.43 -21.52
N LEU A 174 25.50 10.26 -21.66
CA LEU A 174 26.74 9.93 -22.33
C LEU A 174 27.90 10.67 -21.70
N SER A 175 29.13 10.15 -21.91
CA SER A 175 30.34 10.79 -21.41
C SER A 175 30.51 12.19 -22.04
N GLU A 176 31.01 13.13 -21.23
CA GLU A 176 31.47 14.44 -21.71
C GLU A 176 32.49 14.31 -22.87
N HIS A 177 33.18 13.19 -22.96
CA HIS A 177 34.15 12.87 -24.02
C HIS A 177 33.59 11.94 -25.09
N ASN A 178 32.28 11.72 -25.16
CA ASN A 178 31.68 10.89 -26.21
C ASN A 178 31.76 11.64 -27.55
N PRO A 179 32.24 11.00 -28.64
CA PRO A 179 32.40 11.65 -29.95
C PRO A 179 31.11 12.24 -30.54
N ILE A 180 29.97 11.60 -30.27
CA ILE A 180 28.66 12.03 -30.82
C ILE A 180 28.02 13.17 -30.04
N ARG A 181 28.61 13.63 -28.94
CA ARG A 181 28.04 14.65 -28.06
C ARG A 181 27.62 15.93 -28.77
N HIS A 182 28.42 16.40 -29.73
CA HIS A 182 28.21 17.64 -30.45
C HIS A 182 27.35 17.50 -31.72
N ASP A 183 27.13 16.25 -32.15
CA ASP A 183 26.26 15.90 -33.27
C ASP A 183 25.38 14.70 -32.89
N PHE A 184 24.46 14.93 -31.94
CA PHE A 184 23.62 13.89 -31.35
C PHE A 184 22.36 13.66 -32.21
N THR A 185 22.60 13.15 -33.42
CA THR A 185 21.56 12.75 -34.38
C THR A 185 21.09 11.32 -34.17
N LEU A 186 19.95 10.95 -34.75
CA LEU A 186 19.45 9.56 -34.69
C LEU A 186 20.45 8.57 -35.30
N ASP A 187 21.09 8.93 -36.42
CA ASP A 187 22.03 8.03 -37.09
C ASP A 187 23.27 7.78 -36.21
N ASN A 188 23.87 8.84 -35.65
CA ASN A 188 24.99 8.71 -34.72
C ASN A 188 24.62 7.96 -33.44
N TYR A 189 23.38 8.17 -32.93
CA TYR A 189 22.85 7.40 -31.82
C TYR A 189 22.79 5.91 -32.12
N LEU A 190 22.29 5.52 -33.31
CA LEU A 190 22.11 4.10 -33.67
C LEU A 190 23.46 3.36 -33.87
N GLU A 191 24.50 4.08 -34.35
CA GLU A 191 25.82 3.48 -34.57
C GLU A 191 26.64 3.32 -33.29
N THR A 192 26.34 4.10 -32.27
CA THR A 192 27.02 4.05 -30.97
C THR A 192 26.62 2.79 -30.17
N GLY A 193 27.44 2.40 -29.22
CA GLY A 193 27.11 1.31 -28.27
C GLY A 193 26.08 1.74 -27.23
N HIS A 194 25.16 0.85 -26.86
CA HIS A 194 24.13 1.15 -25.88
C HIS A 194 24.17 0.24 -24.67
N VAL A 195 23.83 0.78 -23.52
CA VAL A 195 23.46 0.02 -22.34
C VAL A 195 21.93 -0.13 -22.33
N TRP A 196 21.49 -1.37 -22.26
CA TRP A 196 20.09 -1.70 -22.13
C TRP A 196 19.78 -2.02 -20.65
N VAL A 197 18.78 -1.36 -20.11
CA VAL A 197 18.27 -1.66 -18.77
C VAL A 197 16.97 -2.42 -18.92
N SER A 198 16.90 -3.61 -18.34
CA SER A 198 15.74 -4.49 -18.47
C SER A 198 14.51 -3.90 -17.77
N LYS A 199 13.34 -4.18 -18.32
CA LYS A 199 12.10 -4.01 -17.57
C LYS A 199 12.21 -4.81 -16.28
N THR A 200 12.14 -4.17 -15.14
CA THR A 200 12.05 -4.81 -13.83
C THR A 200 10.59 -4.82 -13.42
N GLY A 201 10.03 -5.99 -13.12
CA GLY A 201 8.64 -6.08 -12.69
C GLY A 201 8.21 -7.50 -12.38
N MET A 202 7.11 -7.65 -11.68
CA MET A 202 6.45 -8.94 -11.46
C MET A 202 6.06 -9.56 -12.80
N GLY A 203 6.39 -10.83 -13.01
CA GLY A 203 6.07 -11.56 -14.24
C GLY A 203 7.07 -11.37 -15.38
N VAL A 204 8.14 -10.60 -15.23
CA VAL A 204 9.26 -10.58 -16.16
C VAL A 204 10.12 -11.82 -15.88
N GLY A 205 10.07 -12.79 -16.78
CA GLY A 205 10.79 -14.07 -16.63
C GLY A 205 12.29 -13.88 -16.38
N VAL A 206 12.84 -14.70 -15.51
CA VAL A 206 14.28 -14.79 -15.24
C VAL A 206 14.94 -15.55 -16.39
N GLY A 207 15.82 -14.88 -17.11
CA GLY A 207 16.60 -15.47 -18.19
C GLY A 207 16.28 -14.86 -19.54
N MET A 208 17.31 -14.35 -20.19
CA MET A 208 17.22 -13.92 -21.59
C MET A 208 17.77 -15.03 -22.47
N GLU A 209 16.87 -15.71 -23.15
CA GLU A 209 17.30 -16.42 -24.37
C GLU A 209 17.71 -15.35 -25.39
N PRO A 210 18.89 -15.51 -26.05
CA PRO A 210 19.35 -14.57 -27.07
C PRO A 210 18.34 -14.34 -28.21
N GLY A 211 17.42 -15.26 -28.46
CA GLY A 211 16.32 -15.13 -29.42
C GLY A 211 15.09 -14.36 -28.87
N ALA A 212 14.97 -14.20 -27.57
CA ALA A 212 13.87 -13.45 -26.93
C ALA A 212 14.17 -11.94 -26.76
N VAL A 213 15.28 -11.47 -27.32
CA VAL A 213 15.70 -10.05 -27.37
C VAL A 213 14.65 -9.14 -28.06
N GLN A 214 13.62 -9.73 -28.68
CA GLN A 214 12.51 -8.98 -29.31
C GLN A 214 11.55 -8.28 -28.30
N ARG A 215 11.68 -8.52 -27.02
CA ARG A 215 10.95 -7.77 -25.97
C ARG A 215 11.85 -6.74 -25.28
N LEU A 216 12.70 -6.11 -26.06
CA LEU A 216 13.49 -4.95 -25.64
C LEU A 216 12.51 -3.83 -25.29
N GLY A 217 12.62 -3.18 -24.20
CA GLY A 217 11.68 -2.20 -23.67
C GLY A 217 11.39 -0.97 -24.52
N TRP A 218 10.87 0.04 -23.93
CA TRP A 218 10.24 1.24 -24.55
C TRP A 218 11.11 1.91 -25.62
N VAL A 219 12.42 2.02 -25.38
CA VAL A 219 13.37 2.62 -26.33
C VAL A 219 13.42 1.82 -27.62
N ASP A 220 13.48 0.51 -27.49
CA ASP A 220 13.60 -0.40 -28.65
C ASP A 220 12.25 -0.60 -29.33
N GLU A 221 11.14 -0.53 -28.59
CA GLU A 221 9.79 -0.50 -29.14
C GLU A 221 9.56 0.78 -29.99
N ALA A 222 9.99 1.94 -29.46
CA ALA A 222 9.91 3.20 -30.19
C ALA A 222 10.77 3.21 -31.47
N LEU A 223 11.97 2.61 -31.43
CA LEU A 223 12.82 2.45 -32.59
C LEU A 223 12.23 1.47 -33.61
N ALA A 224 11.62 0.37 -33.14
CA ALA A 224 11.00 -0.64 -33.99
C ALA A 224 9.85 -0.10 -34.85
N VAL A 225 9.07 0.87 -34.31
CA VAL A 225 8.03 1.58 -35.08
C VAL A 225 8.61 2.27 -36.32
N GLN A 226 9.87 2.73 -36.24
CA GLN A 226 10.61 3.35 -37.33
C GLN A 226 11.44 2.34 -38.16
N GLY A 227 11.30 1.03 -37.90
CA GLY A 227 12.11 -0.01 -38.54
C GLY A 227 13.59 0.02 -38.15
N LYS A 228 13.95 0.69 -37.06
CA LYS A 228 15.33 0.91 -36.62
C LYS A 228 15.69 0.05 -35.42
N LYS A 229 16.98 -0.24 -35.24
CA LYS A 229 17.56 -1.00 -34.11
C LYS A 229 18.87 -0.36 -33.68
N ARG A 230 19.09 -0.30 -32.37
CA ARG A 230 20.34 0.17 -31.78
C ARG A 230 21.27 -1.01 -31.43
N ARG A 231 22.54 -0.73 -31.29
CA ARG A 231 23.57 -1.72 -30.98
C ARG A 231 23.76 -1.85 -29.50
N ILE A 232 23.14 -2.87 -28.86
CA ILE A 232 23.32 -3.11 -27.42
C ILE A 232 24.69 -3.75 -27.16
N ARG A 233 25.47 -3.16 -26.25
CA ARG A 233 26.77 -3.63 -25.78
C ARG A 233 26.71 -4.23 -24.39
N VAL A 234 25.82 -3.71 -23.53
CA VAL A 234 25.66 -4.15 -22.16
C VAL A 234 24.16 -4.34 -21.87
N PHE A 235 23.83 -5.48 -21.30
CA PHE A 235 22.52 -5.75 -20.71
C PHE A 235 22.66 -5.73 -19.18
N THR A 236 21.89 -4.90 -18.51
CA THR A 236 21.84 -4.85 -17.05
C THR A 236 20.40 -4.86 -16.55
N ARG A 237 20.21 -5.11 -15.28
CA ARG A 237 18.89 -5.04 -14.61
C ARG A 237 18.78 -3.84 -13.68
N HIS A 238 19.87 -3.06 -13.55
CA HIS A 238 19.99 -2.01 -12.58
C HIS A 238 20.30 -0.67 -13.26
N TYR A 239 19.43 0.31 -13.04
CA TYR A 239 19.66 1.68 -13.53
C TYR A 239 20.93 2.28 -12.94
N GLN A 240 21.20 2.02 -11.65
CA GLN A 240 22.42 2.52 -11.00
C GLN A 240 23.70 2.00 -11.68
N ALA A 241 23.72 0.72 -12.08
CA ALA A 241 24.85 0.16 -12.82
C ALA A 241 24.99 0.80 -14.20
N ALA A 242 23.87 0.98 -14.91
CA ALA A 242 23.87 1.65 -16.21
C ALA A 242 24.39 3.10 -16.12
N MET A 243 23.94 3.84 -15.11
CA MET A 243 24.36 5.23 -14.89
C MET A 243 25.88 5.36 -14.68
N ARG A 244 26.52 4.38 -13.99
CA ARG A 244 27.98 4.35 -13.82
C ARG A 244 28.73 4.11 -15.13
N LEU A 245 28.11 3.44 -16.10
CA LEU A 245 28.70 3.22 -17.43
C LEU A 245 28.60 4.45 -18.35
N ALA A 246 27.87 5.49 -17.94
CA ALA A 246 27.71 6.71 -18.73
C ALA A 246 29.02 7.50 -18.92
N GLU A 247 30.04 7.26 -18.09
CA GLU A 247 31.35 7.88 -18.23
C GLU A 247 32.20 7.24 -19.32
N LEU A 248 31.79 6.07 -19.87
CA LEU A 248 32.51 5.43 -20.97
C LEU A 248 32.23 6.15 -22.30
N ARG A 249 33.30 6.42 -23.07
CA ARG A 249 33.23 7.28 -24.27
C ARG A 249 32.45 6.72 -25.43
N ASP A 250 32.22 5.43 -25.47
CA ASP A 250 31.59 4.70 -26.59
C ASP A 250 30.17 4.20 -26.25
N LEU A 251 29.61 4.63 -25.12
CA LEU A 251 28.30 4.20 -24.68
C LEU A 251 27.30 5.34 -24.54
N VAL A 252 26.04 5.02 -24.88
CA VAL A 252 24.86 5.87 -24.59
C VAL A 252 23.89 5.06 -23.72
N ILE A 253 23.40 5.68 -22.67
CA ILE A 253 22.39 5.10 -21.78
C ILE A 253 21.11 5.91 -21.91
N THR A 254 20.06 5.30 -22.43
CA THR A 254 18.72 5.93 -22.48
C THR A 254 17.87 5.38 -21.33
N LEU A 255 17.40 6.25 -20.45
CA LEU A 255 16.69 5.91 -19.22
C LEU A 255 15.70 7.01 -18.84
N PRO A 256 14.80 6.77 -17.86
CA PRO A 256 13.86 7.80 -17.41
C PRO A 256 14.56 9.06 -16.91
N THR A 257 14.01 10.21 -17.27
CA THR A 257 14.62 11.53 -17.03
C THR A 257 14.90 11.79 -15.55
N LYS A 258 13.97 11.42 -14.65
CA LYS A 258 14.18 11.59 -13.21
C LYS A 258 15.42 10.81 -12.70
N ALA A 259 15.71 9.64 -13.28
CA ALA A 259 16.94 8.92 -12.97
C ALA A 259 18.19 9.62 -13.58
N ALA A 260 18.08 10.06 -14.83
CA ALA A 260 19.17 10.81 -15.47
C ALA A 260 19.57 12.05 -14.65
N MET A 261 18.60 12.77 -14.12
CA MET A 261 18.81 13.99 -13.34
C MET A 261 19.55 13.76 -12.01
N LEU A 262 19.68 12.51 -11.53
CA LEU A 262 20.55 12.20 -10.39
C LEU A 262 22.04 12.44 -10.71
N LEU A 263 22.40 12.46 -11.99
CA LEU A 263 23.77 12.76 -12.45
C LEU A 263 23.95 14.18 -12.99
N LYS A 264 23.00 15.09 -12.80
CA LYS A 264 23.04 16.46 -13.32
C LYS A 264 24.29 17.25 -12.91
N ASP A 265 24.82 16.96 -11.74
CA ASP A 265 25.99 17.64 -11.17
C ASP A 265 27.32 16.85 -11.41
N ASN A 266 27.28 15.76 -12.20
CA ASN A 266 28.46 14.99 -12.56
C ASN A 266 29.12 15.63 -13.79
N PRO A 267 30.35 16.21 -13.68
CA PRO A 267 31.01 16.92 -14.78
C PRO A 267 31.46 15.99 -15.92
N ASN A 268 31.49 14.67 -15.68
CA ASN A 268 31.92 13.69 -16.67
C ASN A 268 30.77 13.18 -17.56
N VAL A 269 29.53 13.59 -17.28
CA VAL A 269 28.34 13.09 -17.95
C VAL A 269 27.51 14.24 -18.50
N VAL A 270 27.03 14.10 -19.72
CA VAL A 270 26.08 15.00 -20.38
C VAL A 270 24.71 14.34 -20.45
N ILE A 271 23.68 15.10 -20.18
CA ILE A 271 22.27 14.68 -20.29
C ILE A 271 21.68 15.36 -21.52
N LEU A 272 21.22 14.57 -22.49
CA LEU A 272 20.62 15.05 -23.73
C LEU A 272 19.20 14.45 -23.92
N PRO A 273 18.32 15.13 -24.60
CA PRO A 273 17.06 14.51 -25.04
C PRO A 273 17.35 13.40 -26.05
N PRO A 274 16.53 12.33 -26.11
CA PRO A 274 16.64 11.32 -27.15
C PRO A 274 16.44 11.97 -28.54
N PRO A 275 17.19 11.55 -29.58
CA PRO A 275 17.04 12.10 -30.94
C PRO A 275 15.82 11.51 -31.71
N PHE A 276 14.85 10.97 -30.99
CA PHE A 276 13.58 10.43 -31.49
C PHE A 276 12.56 10.40 -30.33
N GLU A 277 11.27 10.32 -30.70
CA GLU A 277 10.20 10.27 -29.72
C GLU A 277 10.13 8.91 -29.01
N ILE A 278 10.08 8.95 -27.70
CA ILE A 278 9.83 7.79 -26.84
C ILE A 278 8.61 8.12 -25.98
N PRO A 279 7.55 7.30 -25.99
CA PRO A 279 6.39 7.52 -25.14
C PRO A 279 6.77 7.61 -23.65
N GLU A 280 6.12 8.52 -22.94
CA GLU A 280 6.29 8.64 -21.49
C GLU A 280 5.93 7.33 -20.77
N ILE A 281 6.58 7.10 -19.65
CA ILE A 281 6.23 6.00 -18.76
C ILE A 281 5.35 6.50 -17.63
N GLU A 282 4.37 5.68 -17.24
CA GLU A 282 3.59 5.89 -16.03
C GLU A 282 4.11 5.00 -14.91
N LEU A 283 4.45 5.61 -13.80
CA LEU A 283 4.76 4.89 -12.56
C LEU A 283 3.49 4.75 -11.74
N ILE A 284 3.11 3.51 -11.48
CA ILE A 284 1.86 3.14 -10.85
C ILE A 284 2.15 2.53 -9.48
N MET A 285 1.43 3.00 -8.46
CA MET A 285 1.35 2.37 -7.16
C MET A 285 0.13 1.45 -7.13
N ALA A 286 0.32 0.18 -6.78
CA ALA A 286 -0.75 -0.82 -6.71
C ALA A 286 -0.76 -1.53 -5.36
N TRP A 287 -1.94 -2.01 -4.92
CA TRP A 287 -2.13 -2.67 -3.63
C TRP A 287 -3.34 -3.60 -3.61
N SER A 288 -3.36 -4.50 -2.63
CA SER A 288 -4.45 -5.43 -2.39
C SER A 288 -5.76 -4.75 -1.97
N PRO A 289 -6.93 -5.23 -2.41
CA PRO A 289 -8.22 -4.78 -1.90
C PRO A 289 -8.37 -4.99 -0.38
N LEU A 290 -7.67 -5.97 0.21
CA LEU A 290 -7.66 -6.20 1.66
C LEU A 290 -7.14 -4.99 2.44
N LEU A 291 -6.24 -4.20 1.84
CA LEU A 291 -5.61 -3.05 2.46
C LEU A 291 -6.28 -1.72 2.12
N GLN A 292 -7.32 -1.73 1.27
CA GLN A 292 -7.99 -0.52 0.78
C GLN A 292 -8.48 0.38 1.90
N HIS A 293 -9.08 -0.20 2.94
CA HIS A 293 -9.68 0.52 4.06
C HIS A 293 -8.82 0.51 5.34
N ASN A 294 -7.56 0.05 5.25
CA ASN A 294 -6.65 0.09 6.39
C ASN A 294 -6.13 1.53 6.58
N PRO A 295 -6.36 2.17 7.76
CA PRO A 295 -6.01 3.58 7.97
C PRO A 295 -4.51 3.86 7.82
N ALA A 296 -3.65 2.97 8.34
CA ALA A 296 -2.20 3.11 8.21
C ALA A 296 -1.75 3.02 6.75
N HIS A 297 -2.35 2.09 6.00
CA HIS A 297 -2.06 1.91 4.59
C HIS A 297 -2.55 3.10 3.74
N GLN A 298 -3.74 3.65 4.07
CA GLN A 298 -4.24 4.87 3.43
C GLN A 298 -3.32 6.06 3.67
N TRP A 299 -2.82 6.20 4.89
CA TRP A 299 -1.86 7.26 5.23
C TRP A 299 -0.56 7.11 4.41
N MET A 300 0.02 5.91 4.35
CA MET A 300 1.25 5.66 3.59
C MET A 300 1.06 5.97 2.10
N ARG A 301 -0.05 5.55 1.50
CA ARG A 301 -0.35 5.85 0.08
C ARG A 301 -0.44 7.36 -0.19
N ARG A 302 -1.08 8.11 0.70
CA ARG A 302 -1.16 9.57 0.60
C ARG A 302 0.22 10.19 0.72
N LEU A 303 1.02 9.76 1.69
CA LEU A 303 2.39 10.25 1.87
C LEU A 303 3.24 10.02 0.61
N ILE A 304 3.19 8.83 0.04
CA ILE A 304 3.90 8.50 -1.21
C ILE A 304 3.43 9.40 -2.36
N ALA A 305 2.11 9.55 -2.53
CA ALA A 305 1.56 10.40 -3.58
C ALA A 305 1.91 11.88 -3.40
N ASP A 306 1.93 12.37 -2.16
CA ASP A 306 2.32 13.75 -1.85
C ASP A 306 3.80 13.99 -2.13
N VAL A 307 4.68 13.04 -1.75
CA VAL A 307 6.11 13.11 -2.09
C VAL A 307 6.31 13.08 -3.60
N ALA A 308 5.64 12.18 -4.31
CA ALA A 308 5.74 12.06 -5.76
C ALA A 308 5.40 13.38 -6.47
N ARG A 309 4.32 14.06 -6.05
CA ARG A 309 3.93 15.38 -6.59
C ARG A 309 4.97 16.48 -6.38
N THR A 310 5.82 16.38 -5.39
CA THR A 310 6.92 17.35 -5.20
C THR A 310 8.12 17.09 -6.09
N LEU A 311 8.13 15.97 -6.81
CA LEU A 311 9.21 15.56 -7.72
C LEU A 311 8.82 15.74 -9.21
N ASP A 312 7.58 16.16 -9.48
CA ASP A 312 7.11 16.59 -10.81
C ASP A 312 7.55 18.07 -11.13
#